data_64739c2a7d31404982102cb751414113
#
_entry.id   64739c2a7d31404982102cb751414113
#
_cell.length_a   1.000
_cell.length_b   1.000
_cell.length_c   1.000
_cell.angle_alpha   90.00
_cell.angle_beta   90.00
_cell.angle_gamma   90.00
#
_symmetry.space_group_name_H-M   'P 1'
#
loop_
_entity.id
_entity.type
_entity.pdbx_description
1 polymer ?
#
loop_
_entity_poly.entity_id
_entity_poly.type
_entity_poly.pdbx_seq_one_letter_code
_entity_poly.pdbx_strand_id
1 'polypeptide(L)'
;MRKYIFITGGVMSSLGKGIIASSIGLILKSMGKKVSMLKFDPYLNVDAGSMNPYQHGEVFVTADGGEVDLDIGHYERFLNKNMTRINNVTSGNLYKSIIEKERRGDFLGQTIQVIPHLAHEIKERIRLVGEREESDVVIVEIGGTVGDIESLPFLEAAFEFKGEEDSCFFHVTYVPYLETTREFKTKPTQHSVKELRSIGIHPDVLFLRSKMKVGEEEKKKISKYLGIPIKNIFGVENLSSPYFVPEHLLNSGINDTLHELGFNGKRVDLSEWIEFTASLKREREKKKVGIIGKYVTLKDSYISLEEAILHAGAKVGIDPEIEWISSEEIEKGKEIPKDIHGIIIPGGFGKRGIEGMIMSVKYARENKIPLLGICLGLQIIIIEFFRNRVGWKDAHSTEFDKDTSHPVIDLLSSQREIEMLGGTMRLGEGEIIIEEGSLAEEIYKTKVIRERHRHRYTFNLSYLNALKDYEMDVSGRSRQGEVEIVEIKNHPFFIGVQFHPEFSSKPLNPNPLFISFLKHL
;
A
#
# COMPACT_ATOMS: atom_id res chain seq x y z
N MET A 1 14.01 -0.52 27.75
CA MET A 1 12.55 -0.50 27.94
C MET A 1 11.96 -0.04 26.61
N ARG A 2 10.95 -0.73 26.10
CA ARG A 2 10.25 -0.39 24.84
C ARG A 2 9.39 0.85 25.05
N LYS A 3 9.31 1.70 24.04
CA LYS A 3 8.44 2.87 24.06
C LYS A 3 7.34 2.75 23.00
N TYR A 4 6.21 3.40 23.25
CA TYR A 4 5.07 3.36 22.36
C TYR A 4 4.64 4.77 21.96
N ILE A 5 4.30 4.95 20.68
CA ILE A 5 3.75 6.20 20.16
C ILE A 5 2.37 5.90 19.57
N PHE A 6 1.33 6.47 20.15
CA PHE A 6 -0.01 6.38 19.59
C PHE A 6 -0.28 7.57 18.68
N ILE A 7 -0.63 7.29 17.41
CA ILE A 7 -1.03 8.30 16.43
C ILE A 7 -2.54 8.30 16.33
N THR A 8 -3.18 9.38 16.73
CA THR A 8 -4.63 9.58 16.65
C THR A 8 -4.97 10.69 15.66
N GLY A 9 -6.18 10.71 15.15
CA GLY A 9 -6.63 11.75 14.23
C GLY A 9 -8.01 12.28 14.57
N GLY A 10 -8.25 13.54 14.27
CA GLY A 10 -9.53 14.17 14.50
C GLY A 10 -9.91 15.19 13.44
N VAL A 11 -11.16 15.64 13.48
CA VAL A 11 -11.81 16.54 12.53
C VAL A 11 -12.34 15.79 11.28
N MET A 12 -11.54 14.99 10.60
CA MET A 12 -11.93 14.26 9.38
C MET A 12 -10.98 13.08 9.12
N SER A 13 -11.40 12.15 8.27
CA SER A 13 -10.55 11.07 7.74
C SER A 13 -9.53 11.61 6.72
N SER A 14 -8.62 10.76 6.28
CA SER A 14 -7.61 11.06 5.24
C SER A 14 -6.71 12.27 5.53
N LEU A 15 -6.43 12.54 6.82
CA LEU A 15 -5.51 13.61 7.26
C LEU A 15 -4.03 13.26 7.07
N GLY A 16 -3.72 12.04 6.63
CA GLY A 16 -2.34 11.57 6.47
C GLY A 16 -1.69 11.11 7.78
N LYS A 17 -2.47 10.49 8.70
CA LYS A 17 -1.93 9.83 9.90
C LYS A 17 -0.83 8.83 9.52
N GLY A 18 -1.08 7.97 8.53
CA GLY A 18 -0.12 6.96 8.05
C GLY A 18 1.19 7.58 7.57
N ILE A 19 1.14 8.70 6.86
CA ILE A 19 2.35 9.41 6.40
C ILE A 19 3.12 10.03 7.56
N ILE A 20 2.43 10.61 8.55
CA ILE A 20 3.08 11.15 9.75
C ILE A 20 3.68 10.01 10.57
N ALA A 21 2.94 8.92 10.79
CA ALA A 21 3.43 7.73 11.48
C ALA A 21 4.69 7.15 10.81
N SER A 22 4.64 6.98 9.48
CA SER A 22 5.77 6.51 8.67
C SER A 22 6.97 7.45 8.73
N SER A 23 6.73 8.77 8.71
CA SER A 23 7.79 9.79 8.80
C SER A 23 8.49 9.78 10.15
N ILE A 24 7.73 9.68 11.24
CA ILE A 24 8.29 9.53 12.59
C ILE A 24 9.06 8.21 12.71
N GLY A 25 8.50 7.13 12.15
CA GLY A 25 9.16 5.82 12.10
C GLY A 25 10.50 5.86 11.38
N LEU A 26 10.58 6.53 10.23
CA LEU A 26 11.82 6.73 9.47
C LEU A 26 12.85 7.54 10.26
N ILE A 27 12.44 8.64 10.90
CA ILE A 27 13.32 9.48 11.73
C ILE A 27 13.88 8.64 12.90
N LEU A 28 13.05 7.93 13.64
CA LEU A 28 13.48 7.08 14.75
C LEU A 28 14.39 5.93 14.29
N LYS A 29 14.10 5.32 13.14
CA LYS A 29 14.97 4.31 12.53
C LYS A 29 16.34 4.89 12.19
N SER A 30 16.41 6.10 11.65
CA SER A 30 17.68 6.78 11.35
C SER A 30 18.48 7.14 12.61
N MET A 31 17.80 7.28 13.76
CA MET A 31 18.43 7.39 15.06
C MET A 31 18.98 6.05 15.60
N GLY A 32 18.85 4.98 14.84
CA GLY A 32 19.32 3.62 15.20
C GLY A 32 18.33 2.82 16.03
N LYS A 33 17.05 3.22 16.09
CA LYS A 33 16.01 2.46 16.79
C LYS A 33 15.47 1.35 15.91
N LYS A 34 15.17 0.19 16.50
CA LYS A 34 14.32 -0.83 15.89
C LYS A 34 12.87 -0.39 16.01
N VAL A 35 12.25 -0.03 14.88
CA VAL A 35 10.88 0.50 14.84
C VAL A 35 9.94 -0.55 14.26
N SER A 36 8.80 -0.73 14.92
CA SER A 36 7.63 -1.46 14.41
C SER A 36 6.43 -0.55 14.27
N MET A 37 5.57 -0.89 13.32
CA MET A 37 4.34 -0.17 13.05
C MET A 37 3.15 -1.10 13.31
N LEU A 38 2.06 -0.54 13.82
CA LEU A 38 0.78 -1.25 13.98
C LEU A 38 -0.35 -0.31 13.55
N LYS A 39 -1.22 -0.79 12.66
CA LYS A 39 -2.44 -0.10 12.25
C LYS A 39 -3.65 -0.78 12.87
N PHE A 40 -4.48 -0.01 13.54
CA PHE A 40 -5.83 -0.41 13.91
C PHE A 40 -6.84 0.20 12.96
N ASP A 41 -7.67 -0.65 12.35
CA ASP A 41 -8.77 -0.22 11.50
C ASP A 41 -10.12 -0.51 12.15
N PRO A 42 -10.98 0.51 12.34
CA PRO A 42 -12.19 0.39 13.12
C PRO A 42 -13.36 -0.32 12.40
N TYR A 43 -13.21 -0.70 11.14
CA TYR A 43 -14.26 -1.42 10.42
C TYR A 43 -14.40 -2.90 10.85
N LEU A 44 -15.59 -3.47 10.60
CA LEU A 44 -15.95 -4.84 11.01
C LEU A 44 -15.56 -5.93 10.01
N ASN A 45 -14.92 -5.60 8.90
CA ASN A 45 -14.33 -6.60 8.03
C ASN A 45 -13.19 -7.31 8.77
N VAL A 46 -13.10 -8.64 8.62
CA VAL A 46 -12.03 -9.42 9.29
C VAL A 46 -10.66 -9.05 8.75
N ASP A 47 -10.57 -8.79 7.45
CA ASP A 47 -9.40 -8.29 6.73
C ASP A 47 -9.84 -7.37 5.56
N ALA A 48 -8.89 -6.81 4.83
CA ALA A 48 -9.16 -5.93 3.70
C ALA A 48 -9.52 -6.70 2.40
N GLY A 49 -9.30 -8.01 2.35
CA GLY A 49 -9.37 -8.80 1.12
C GLY A 49 -10.73 -8.83 0.43
N SER A 50 -11.83 -8.69 1.19
CA SER A 50 -13.20 -8.64 0.66
C SER A 50 -13.70 -7.22 0.38
N MET A 51 -12.89 -6.19 0.62
CA MET A 51 -13.31 -4.78 0.49
C MET A 51 -13.26 -4.32 -0.96
N ASN A 52 -14.18 -3.43 -1.31
CA ASN A 52 -14.25 -2.84 -2.64
C ASN A 52 -13.17 -1.74 -2.77
N PRO A 53 -12.24 -1.84 -3.75
CA PRO A 53 -11.21 -0.83 -3.97
C PRO A 53 -11.75 0.59 -4.21
N TYR A 54 -12.95 0.73 -4.74
CA TYR A 54 -13.59 2.04 -4.92
C TYR A 54 -14.01 2.72 -3.63
N GLN A 55 -14.14 1.98 -2.52
CA GLN A 55 -14.55 2.54 -1.22
C GLN A 55 -13.36 2.72 -0.27
N HIS A 56 -12.39 1.81 -0.32
CA HIS A 56 -11.31 1.72 0.66
C HIS A 56 -9.90 1.88 0.07
N GLY A 57 -9.79 2.03 -1.26
CA GLY A 57 -8.51 2.06 -1.94
C GLY A 57 -7.92 0.66 -2.18
N GLU A 58 -6.64 0.60 -2.43
CA GLU A 58 -5.91 -0.63 -2.72
C GLU A 58 -5.90 -1.59 -1.53
N VAL A 59 -6.06 -2.88 -1.80
CA VAL A 59 -5.76 -3.95 -0.85
C VAL A 59 -4.28 -4.28 -0.99
N PHE A 60 -3.49 -3.90 -0.01
CA PHE A 60 -2.06 -4.21 0.04
C PHE A 60 -1.84 -5.65 0.52
N VAL A 61 -0.85 -6.34 -0.04
CA VAL A 61 -0.51 -7.71 0.38
C VAL A 61 0.87 -7.74 1.01
N THR A 62 0.94 -8.21 2.25
CA THR A 62 2.21 -8.39 2.96
C THR A 62 2.99 -9.61 2.47
N ALA A 63 4.28 -9.70 2.80
CA ALA A 63 5.12 -10.83 2.42
C ALA A 63 4.58 -12.18 2.93
N ASP A 64 4.00 -12.21 4.13
CA ASP A 64 3.38 -13.41 4.73
C ASP A 64 1.91 -13.64 4.31
N GLY A 65 1.43 -12.91 3.29
CA GLY A 65 0.11 -13.11 2.67
C GLY A 65 -1.06 -12.50 3.44
N GLY A 66 -0.82 -11.48 4.29
CA GLY A 66 -1.90 -10.67 4.85
C GLY A 66 -2.50 -9.74 3.80
N GLU A 67 -3.83 -9.73 3.64
CA GLU A 67 -4.57 -8.71 2.91
C GLU A 67 -4.90 -7.57 3.87
N VAL A 68 -4.26 -6.42 3.68
CA VAL A 68 -4.20 -5.35 4.67
C VAL A 68 -4.52 -3.98 4.05
N ASP A 69 -4.73 -2.98 4.90
CA ASP A 69 -4.95 -1.60 4.50
C ASP A 69 -3.73 -1.02 3.75
N LEU A 70 -3.98 -0.07 2.84
CA LEU A 70 -2.97 0.59 2.02
C LEU A 70 -1.88 1.34 2.82
N ASP A 71 -2.18 1.76 4.05
CA ASP A 71 -1.23 2.43 4.94
C ASP A 71 -0.03 1.53 5.29
N ILE A 72 -0.23 0.20 5.30
CA ILE A 72 0.87 -0.75 5.50
C ILE A 72 1.92 -0.64 4.37
N GLY A 73 1.48 -0.37 3.15
CA GLY A 73 2.37 -0.04 2.04
C GLY A 73 3.19 1.22 2.31
N HIS A 74 2.60 2.26 2.89
CA HIS A 74 3.35 3.46 3.31
C HIS A 74 4.41 3.11 4.36
N TYR A 75 4.07 2.29 5.36
CA TYR A 75 5.03 1.87 6.37
C TYR A 75 6.23 1.14 5.75
N GLU A 76 5.97 0.18 4.83
CA GLU A 76 7.05 -0.54 4.13
C GLU A 76 7.94 0.39 3.30
N ARG A 77 7.33 1.32 2.58
CA ARG A 77 8.04 2.28 1.71
C ARG A 77 8.95 3.21 2.52
N PHE A 78 8.44 3.78 3.63
CA PHE A 78 9.21 4.72 4.45
C PHE A 78 10.28 4.00 5.29
N LEU A 79 9.94 2.87 5.90
CA LEU A 79 10.91 2.15 6.74
C LEU A 79 11.86 1.26 5.94
N ASN A 80 11.69 1.14 4.62
CA ASN A 80 12.45 0.20 3.79
C ASN A 80 12.53 -1.20 4.44
N LYS A 81 11.38 -1.72 4.87
CA LYS A 81 11.23 -2.98 5.62
C LYS A 81 9.90 -3.64 5.22
N ASN A 82 9.87 -4.97 5.12
CA ASN A 82 8.61 -5.69 4.93
C ASN A 82 7.81 -5.73 6.24
N MET A 83 6.51 -5.50 6.13
CA MET A 83 5.53 -5.71 7.19
C MET A 83 4.89 -7.10 7.04
N THR A 84 4.19 -7.52 8.07
CA THR A 84 3.47 -8.78 8.14
C THR A 84 2.02 -8.56 8.52
N ARG A 85 1.19 -9.60 8.48
CA ARG A 85 -0.24 -9.51 8.84
C ARG A 85 -0.50 -9.03 10.27
N ILE A 86 0.48 -9.20 11.19
CA ILE A 86 0.33 -8.72 12.56
C ILE A 86 0.39 -7.19 12.68
N ASN A 87 0.90 -6.50 11.66
CA ASN A 87 1.03 -5.04 11.64
C ASN A 87 -0.28 -4.32 11.29
N ASN A 88 -1.34 -5.07 10.93
CA ASN A 88 -2.68 -4.53 10.69
C ASN A 88 -3.73 -5.36 11.44
N VAL A 89 -4.53 -4.71 12.24
CA VAL A 89 -5.59 -5.34 13.05
C VAL A 89 -6.90 -4.58 12.87
N THR A 90 -7.94 -5.28 12.43
CA THR A 90 -9.29 -4.72 12.26
C THR A 90 -10.17 -4.97 13.49
N SER A 91 -11.21 -4.16 13.69
CA SER A 91 -12.24 -4.46 14.68
C SER A 91 -12.85 -5.86 14.45
N GLY A 92 -13.13 -6.20 13.17
CA GLY A 92 -13.69 -7.52 12.83
C GLY A 92 -12.79 -8.68 13.28
N ASN A 93 -11.48 -8.56 13.12
CA ASN A 93 -10.51 -9.56 13.57
C ASN A 93 -10.52 -9.70 15.10
N LEU A 94 -10.56 -8.58 15.83
CA LEU A 94 -10.61 -8.58 17.30
C LEU A 94 -11.89 -9.19 17.84
N TYR A 95 -13.05 -8.79 17.34
CA TYR A 95 -14.34 -9.35 17.75
C TYR A 95 -14.44 -10.84 17.43
N LYS A 96 -13.98 -11.26 16.25
CA LYS A 96 -13.89 -12.68 15.89
C LYS A 96 -13.04 -13.45 16.89
N SER A 97 -11.85 -12.96 17.23
CA SER A 97 -10.95 -13.58 18.20
C SER A 97 -11.61 -13.76 19.56
N ILE A 98 -12.30 -12.73 20.07
CA ILE A 98 -12.98 -12.78 21.37
C ILE A 98 -14.15 -13.76 21.34
N ILE A 99 -14.98 -13.73 20.30
CA ILE A 99 -16.13 -14.64 20.15
C ILE A 99 -15.65 -16.11 20.08
N GLU A 100 -14.57 -16.37 19.32
CA GLU A 100 -13.98 -17.70 19.25
C GLU A 100 -13.44 -18.18 20.60
N LYS A 101 -12.77 -17.31 21.37
CA LYS A 101 -12.30 -17.60 22.74
C LYS A 101 -13.47 -17.89 23.68
N GLU A 102 -14.55 -17.10 23.59
CA GLU A 102 -15.75 -17.32 24.38
C GLU A 102 -16.38 -18.69 24.06
N ARG A 103 -16.55 -19.02 22.78
CA ARG A 103 -17.12 -20.30 22.33
C ARG A 103 -16.27 -21.51 22.75
N ARG A 104 -14.95 -21.37 22.89
CA ARG A 104 -14.07 -22.41 23.42
C ARG A 104 -14.10 -22.53 24.94
N GLY A 105 -14.70 -21.57 25.65
CA GLY A 105 -14.76 -21.54 27.10
C GLY A 105 -13.53 -20.93 27.79
N ASP A 106 -12.68 -20.22 27.06
CA ASP A 106 -11.43 -19.63 27.57
C ASP A 106 -11.69 -18.63 28.72
N PHE A 107 -12.89 -18.05 28.79
CA PHE A 107 -13.30 -17.09 29.83
C PHE A 107 -14.02 -17.71 31.02
N LEU A 108 -14.12 -19.03 31.10
CA LEU A 108 -14.66 -19.78 32.28
C LEU A 108 -16.06 -19.30 32.73
N GLY A 109 -16.91 -18.90 31.79
CA GLY A 109 -18.28 -18.46 32.06
C GLY A 109 -18.44 -17.00 32.50
N GLN A 110 -17.38 -16.19 32.41
CA GLN A 110 -17.47 -14.75 32.66
C GLN A 110 -18.34 -14.05 31.62
N THR A 111 -18.99 -12.96 32.01
CA THR A 111 -19.67 -12.06 31.08
C THR A 111 -18.64 -11.25 30.31
N ILE A 112 -18.60 -11.40 28.97
CA ILE A 112 -17.64 -10.72 28.12
C ILE A 112 -18.17 -9.35 27.69
N GLN A 113 -17.35 -8.31 27.85
CA GLN A 113 -17.68 -6.90 27.60
C GLN A 113 -16.60 -6.26 26.74
N VAL A 114 -16.94 -5.13 26.08
CA VAL A 114 -15.94 -4.33 25.32
C VAL A 114 -14.82 -3.88 26.27
N ILE A 115 -15.18 -3.36 27.43
CA ILE A 115 -14.24 -3.07 28.50
C ILE A 115 -14.56 -4.05 29.67
N PRO A 116 -13.58 -4.83 30.15
CA PRO A 116 -12.14 -4.79 29.85
C PRO A 116 -11.64 -5.76 28.76
N HIS A 117 -12.48 -6.68 28.24
CA HIS A 117 -11.99 -7.85 27.49
C HIS A 117 -11.45 -7.47 26.10
N LEU A 118 -12.20 -6.64 25.33
CA LEU A 118 -11.72 -6.17 24.03
C LEU A 118 -10.53 -5.22 24.18
N ALA A 119 -10.54 -4.34 25.20
CA ALA A 119 -9.40 -3.48 25.49
C ALA A 119 -8.15 -4.30 25.82
N HIS A 120 -8.29 -5.38 26.59
CA HIS A 120 -7.18 -6.31 26.86
C HIS A 120 -6.65 -6.95 25.58
N GLU A 121 -7.52 -7.47 24.70
CA GLU A 121 -7.11 -8.05 23.40
C GLU A 121 -6.36 -7.03 22.54
N ILE A 122 -6.82 -5.77 22.49
CA ILE A 122 -6.12 -4.68 21.78
C ILE A 122 -4.72 -4.47 22.36
N LYS A 123 -4.58 -4.38 23.68
CA LYS A 123 -3.29 -4.20 24.36
C LYS A 123 -2.33 -5.35 24.08
N GLU A 124 -2.82 -6.58 24.06
CA GLU A 124 -2.01 -7.75 23.72
C GLU A 124 -1.51 -7.73 22.27
N ARG A 125 -2.32 -7.24 21.31
CA ARG A 125 -1.86 -7.05 19.93
C ARG A 125 -0.74 -6.03 19.83
N ILE A 126 -0.80 -4.95 20.60
CA ILE A 126 0.27 -3.92 20.64
C ILE A 126 1.57 -4.54 21.17
N ARG A 127 1.51 -5.29 22.29
CA ARG A 127 2.69 -5.97 22.86
C ARG A 127 3.28 -7.00 21.91
N LEU A 128 2.42 -7.82 21.29
CA LEU A 128 2.81 -8.89 20.38
C LEU A 128 3.67 -8.37 19.21
N VAL A 129 3.29 -7.25 18.58
CA VAL A 129 4.09 -6.65 17.50
C VAL A 129 5.47 -6.27 18.01
N GLY A 130 5.53 -5.58 19.14
CA GLY A 130 6.79 -5.17 19.73
C GLY A 130 7.71 -6.34 20.10
N GLU A 131 7.14 -7.42 20.65
CA GLU A 131 7.88 -8.61 21.05
C GLU A 131 8.40 -9.40 19.86
N ARG A 132 7.54 -9.70 18.87
CA ARG A 132 7.91 -10.48 17.69
C ARG A 132 8.95 -9.80 16.82
N GLU A 133 8.92 -8.48 16.74
CA GLU A 133 9.87 -7.71 15.96
C GLU A 133 11.05 -7.20 16.79
N GLU A 134 11.11 -7.54 18.09
CA GLU A 134 12.16 -7.10 19.03
C GLU A 134 12.40 -5.59 18.99
N SER A 135 11.33 -4.81 18.94
CA SER A 135 11.39 -3.37 18.68
C SER A 135 11.77 -2.56 19.92
N ASP A 136 12.52 -1.49 19.72
CA ASP A 136 12.73 -0.44 20.72
C ASP A 136 11.53 0.48 20.82
N VAL A 137 10.86 0.73 19.67
CA VAL A 137 9.70 1.61 19.54
C VAL A 137 8.62 0.94 18.72
N VAL A 138 7.37 0.99 19.20
CA VAL A 138 6.19 0.60 18.45
C VAL A 138 5.35 1.84 18.19
N ILE A 139 5.08 2.14 16.93
CA ILE A 139 4.17 3.22 16.53
C ILE A 139 2.82 2.59 16.20
N VAL A 140 1.79 3.01 16.94
CA VAL A 140 0.43 2.51 16.82
C VAL A 140 -0.44 3.58 16.19
N GLU A 141 -0.87 3.38 14.96
CA GLU A 141 -1.84 4.25 14.30
C GLU A 141 -3.25 3.79 14.59
N ILE A 142 -4.05 4.64 15.22
CA ILE A 142 -5.48 4.40 15.44
C ILE A 142 -6.26 4.98 14.26
N GLY A 143 -6.90 4.10 13.49
CA GLY A 143 -7.79 4.43 12.39
C GLY A 143 -9.06 5.14 12.84
N GLY A 144 -9.78 5.72 11.90
CA GLY A 144 -10.97 6.52 12.19
C GLY A 144 -10.66 7.93 12.70
N THR A 145 -11.69 8.57 13.24
CA THR A 145 -11.65 9.95 13.75
C THR A 145 -12.01 9.94 15.24
N VAL A 146 -11.28 10.69 16.05
CA VAL A 146 -11.61 10.86 17.47
C VAL A 146 -13.01 11.46 17.59
N GLY A 147 -13.87 10.79 18.37
CA GLY A 147 -15.30 11.08 18.48
C GLY A 147 -16.20 10.08 17.75
N ASP A 148 -15.66 9.29 16.82
CA ASP A 148 -16.41 8.23 16.15
C ASP A 148 -16.55 7.01 17.08
N ILE A 149 -17.72 6.38 17.09
CA ILE A 149 -18.04 5.24 17.96
C ILE A 149 -17.14 4.03 17.67
N GLU A 150 -16.76 3.86 16.42
CA GLU A 150 -15.95 2.73 15.96
C GLU A 150 -14.51 2.79 16.48
N SER A 151 -13.96 3.99 16.71
CA SER A 151 -12.59 4.18 17.20
C SER A 151 -12.50 4.15 18.72
N LEU A 152 -13.62 4.30 19.43
CA LEU A 152 -13.66 4.42 20.88
C LEU A 152 -12.98 3.25 21.62
N PRO A 153 -13.21 1.97 21.30
CA PRO A 153 -12.56 0.86 21.99
C PRO A 153 -11.02 0.90 21.91
N PHE A 154 -10.47 1.37 20.79
CA PHE A 154 -9.02 1.51 20.62
C PHE A 154 -8.45 2.67 21.44
N LEU A 155 -9.21 3.77 21.56
CA LEU A 155 -8.81 4.92 22.38
C LEU A 155 -8.86 4.59 23.87
N GLU A 156 -9.89 3.88 24.34
CA GLU A 156 -9.99 3.38 25.72
C GLU A 156 -8.84 2.42 26.05
N ALA A 157 -8.55 1.48 25.14
CA ALA A 157 -7.42 0.57 25.32
C ALA A 157 -6.07 1.32 25.36
N ALA A 158 -5.90 2.35 24.52
CA ALA A 158 -4.69 3.18 24.51
C ALA A 158 -4.55 4.03 25.77
N PHE A 159 -5.68 4.52 26.32
CA PHE A 159 -5.70 5.22 27.61
C PHE A 159 -5.25 4.31 28.76
N GLU A 160 -5.81 3.10 28.87
CA GLU A 160 -5.37 2.12 29.87
C GLU A 160 -3.89 1.75 29.67
N PHE A 161 -3.47 1.53 28.42
CA PHE A 161 -2.09 1.13 28.08
C PHE A 161 -1.05 2.15 28.55
N LYS A 162 -1.38 3.46 28.52
CA LYS A 162 -0.51 4.52 29.05
C LYS A 162 -0.22 4.36 30.54
N GLY A 163 -1.13 3.78 31.29
CA GLY A 163 -0.94 3.49 32.72
C GLY A 163 -0.01 2.29 32.99
N GLU A 164 0.20 1.45 31.98
CA GLU A 164 0.95 0.21 32.08
C GLU A 164 2.35 0.29 31.43
N GLU A 165 2.50 1.10 30.35
CA GLU A 165 3.69 1.13 29.50
C GLU A 165 4.13 2.58 29.19
N ASP A 166 5.43 2.79 28.94
CA ASP A 166 6.00 4.08 28.56
C ASP A 166 5.50 4.49 27.15
N SER A 167 4.50 5.35 27.13
CA SER A 167 3.81 5.74 25.89
C SER A 167 3.51 7.23 25.83
N CYS A 168 3.48 7.76 24.60
CA CYS A 168 3.09 9.12 24.28
C CYS A 168 2.07 9.18 23.15
N PHE A 169 1.33 10.29 23.08
CA PHE A 169 0.26 10.50 22.12
C PHE A 169 0.55 11.62 21.16
N PHE A 170 0.53 11.33 19.89
CA PHE A 170 0.65 12.27 18.79
C PHE A 170 -0.71 12.41 18.11
N HIS A 171 -1.22 13.64 18.03
CA HIS A 171 -2.53 13.88 17.47
C HIS A 171 -2.46 14.67 16.18
N VAL A 172 -3.09 14.17 15.13
CA VAL A 172 -3.15 14.82 13.82
C VAL A 172 -4.53 15.46 13.66
N THR A 173 -4.56 16.74 13.33
CA THR A 173 -5.81 17.49 13.18
C THR A 173 -5.74 18.41 11.97
N TYR A 174 -6.90 18.95 11.55
CA TYR A 174 -7.00 19.84 10.41
C TYR A 174 -7.27 21.28 10.85
N VAL A 175 -6.53 22.22 10.26
CA VAL A 175 -6.76 23.66 10.40
C VAL A 175 -7.26 24.22 9.08
N PRO A 176 -8.59 24.39 8.91
CA PRO A 176 -9.15 24.94 7.69
C PRO A 176 -8.69 26.38 7.46
N TYR A 177 -8.37 26.69 6.20
CA TYR A 177 -8.20 28.05 5.74
C TYR A 177 -9.44 28.49 4.98
N LEU A 178 -10.11 29.55 5.42
CA LEU A 178 -11.26 30.11 4.74
C LEU A 178 -10.81 31.19 3.78
N GLU A 179 -10.97 30.94 2.48
CA GLU A 179 -10.56 31.89 1.42
C GLU A 179 -11.37 33.19 1.46
N THR A 180 -12.62 33.14 1.90
CA THR A 180 -13.52 34.29 2.02
C THR A 180 -13.06 35.30 3.07
N THR A 181 -12.58 34.84 4.22
CA THR A 181 -12.09 35.69 5.32
C THR A 181 -10.57 35.76 5.38
N ARG A 182 -9.88 34.98 4.54
CA ARG A 182 -8.41 34.86 4.48
C ARG A 182 -7.78 34.55 5.83
N GLU A 183 -8.38 33.64 6.59
CA GLU A 183 -7.91 33.28 7.93
C GLU A 183 -7.99 31.77 8.19
N PHE A 184 -7.11 31.29 9.08
CA PHE A 184 -7.17 29.94 9.61
C PHE A 184 -8.22 29.82 10.73
N LYS A 185 -8.96 28.73 10.75
CA LYS A 185 -9.93 28.42 11.79
C LYS A 185 -9.38 27.34 12.73
N THR A 186 -8.98 27.75 13.92
CA THR A 186 -8.37 26.85 14.93
C THR A 186 -9.41 26.08 15.77
N LYS A 187 -10.69 26.42 15.69
CA LYS A 187 -11.77 25.79 16.46
C LYS A 187 -11.89 24.28 16.22
N PRO A 188 -11.85 23.75 14.96
CA PRO A 188 -11.92 22.32 14.73
C PRO A 188 -10.83 21.53 15.46
N THR A 189 -9.59 22.02 15.44
CA THR A 189 -8.46 21.48 16.20
C THR A 189 -8.73 21.49 17.71
N GLN A 190 -9.26 22.60 18.25
CA GLN A 190 -9.59 22.70 19.67
C GLN A 190 -10.66 21.71 20.09
N HIS A 191 -11.68 21.50 19.27
CA HIS A 191 -12.75 20.52 19.53
C HIS A 191 -12.20 19.09 19.48
N SER A 192 -11.40 18.74 18.47
CA SER A 192 -10.81 17.42 18.34
C SER A 192 -9.93 17.04 19.53
N VAL A 193 -9.06 17.96 20.00
CA VAL A 193 -8.24 17.71 21.20
C VAL A 193 -9.11 17.65 22.46
N LYS A 194 -10.19 18.45 22.54
CA LYS A 194 -11.12 18.38 23.68
C LYS A 194 -11.82 17.03 23.73
N GLU A 195 -12.24 16.51 22.61
CA GLU A 195 -12.85 15.18 22.50
C GLU A 195 -11.88 14.08 22.95
N LEU A 196 -10.63 14.12 22.48
CA LEU A 196 -9.59 13.18 22.91
C LEU A 196 -9.35 13.27 24.44
N ARG A 197 -9.39 14.47 25.00
CA ARG A 197 -9.26 14.68 26.46
C ARG A 197 -10.44 14.16 27.26
N SER A 198 -11.65 14.12 26.69
CA SER A 198 -12.82 13.57 27.38
C SER A 198 -12.67 12.06 27.67
N ILE A 199 -11.83 11.37 26.89
CA ILE A 199 -11.42 9.96 27.09
C ILE A 199 -10.24 9.85 28.09
N GLY A 200 -9.66 10.98 28.55
CA GLY A 200 -8.49 11.00 29.44
C GLY A 200 -7.14 11.09 28.73
N ILE A 201 -7.13 11.17 27.40
CA ILE A 201 -5.89 11.23 26.61
C ILE A 201 -5.48 12.70 26.37
N HIS A 202 -4.28 13.05 26.79
CA HIS A 202 -3.66 14.35 26.53
C HIS A 202 -2.57 14.16 25.47
N PRO A 203 -2.67 14.80 24.28
CA PRO A 203 -1.62 14.68 23.28
C PRO A 203 -0.34 15.40 23.72
N ASP A 204 0.79 14.70 23.55
CA ASP A 204 2.13 15.22 23.80
C ASP A 204 2.63 16.04 22.62
N VAL A 205 2.22 15.68 21.41
CA VAL A 205 2.55 16.34 20.14
C VAL A 205 1.31 16.55 19.30
N LEU A 206 1.22 17.70 18.63
CA LEU A 206 0.13 18.06 17.76
C LEU A 206 0.63 18.37 16.34
N PHE A 207 0.07 17.67 15.35
CA PHE A 207 0.31 17.94 13.93
C PHE A 207 -0.89 18.65 13.32
N LEU A 208 -0.64 19.82 12.74
CA LEU A 208 -1.64 20.68 12.11
C LEU A 208 -1.60 20.52 10.60
N ARG A 209 -2.47 19.68 10.06
CA ARG A 209 -2.65 19.56 8.61
C ARG A 209 -3.41 20.79 8.09
N SER A 210 -2.99 21.30 6.96
CA SER A 210 -3.62 22.46 6.33
C SER A 210 -3.29 22.54 4.84
N LYS A 211 -4.07 23.33 4.09
CA LYS A 211 -3.78 23.62 2.67
C LYS A 211 -2.48 24.42 2.51
N MET A 212 -2.23 25.35 3.43
CA MET A 212 -1.10 26.26 3.41
C MET A 212 -0.39 26.24 4.78
N LYS A 213 0.82 26.79 4.82
CA LYS A 213 1.64 26.89 6.05
C LYS A 213 0.88 27.63 7.16
N VAL A 214 0.69 26.97 8.30
CA VAL A 214 0.11 27.57 9.51
C VAL A 214 1.14 28.49 10.17
N GLY A 215 0.76 29.72 10.43
CA GLY A 215 1.64 30.74 11.03
C GLY A 215 1.89 30.53 12.53
N GLU A 216 2.87 31.26 13.05
CA GLU A 216 3.22 31.20 14.48
C GLU A 216 2.12 31.77 15.39
N GLU A 217 1.33 32.74 14.90
CA GLU A 217 0.20 33.30 15.66
C GLU A 217 -0.91 32.26 15.88
N GLU A 218 -1.23 31.46 14.86
CA GLU A 218 -2.18 30.37 14.98
C GLU A 218 -1.66 29.29 15.94
N LYS A 219 -0.38 28.94 15.84
CA LYS A 219 0.25 27.97 16.77
C LYS A 219 0.22 28.48 18.21
N LYS A 220 0.57 29.75 18.45
CA LYS A 220 0.47 30.39 19.78
C LYS A 220 -0.96 30.35 20.33
N LYS A 221 -1.95 30.66 19.48
CA LYS A 221 -3.37 30.59 19.84
C LYS A 221 -3.77 29.18 20.24
N ILE A 222 -3.41 28.17 19.43
CA ILE A 222 -3.69 26.75 19.70
C ILE A 222 -2.98 26.31 21.00
N SER A 223 -1.70 26.63 21.16
CA SER A 223 -0.91 26.35 22.35
C SER A 223 -1.57 26.91 23.62
N LYS A 224 -1.98 28.17 23.60
CA LYS A 224 -2.64 28.83 24.73
C LYS A 224 -3.96 28.15 25.12
N TYR A 225 -4.80 27.77 24.14
CA TYR A 225 -6.09 27.14 24.41
C TYR A 225 -5.96 25.68 24.85
N LEU A 226 -4.98 24.97 24.32
CA LEU A 226 -4.82 23.54 24.56
C LEU A 226 -3.79 23.20 25.65
N GLY A 227 -2.99 24.18 26.09
CA GLY A 227 -1.91 23.93 27.06
C GLY A 227 -0.81 22.99 26.52
N ILE A 228 -0.70 22.86 25.20
CA ILE A 228 0.38 22.10 24.56
C ILE A 228 1.52 23.07 24.27
N PRO A 229 2.78 22.78 24.67
CA PRO A 229 3.92 23.64 24.36
C PRO A 229 4.02 23.93 22.86
N ILE A 230 4.26 25.18 22.48
CA ILE A 230 4.31 25.58 21.06
C ILE A 230 5.35 24.79 20.26
N LYS A 231 6.46 24.41 20.89
CA LYS A 231 7.52 23.57 20.30
C LYS A 231 7.05 22.16 19.93
N ASN A 232 5.96 21.69 20.53
CA ASN A 232 5.34 20.39 20.24
C ASN A 232 4.18 20.52 19.24
N ILE A 233 4.02 21.66 18.56
CA ILE A 233 2.99 21.91 17.57
C ILE A 233 3.63 22.10 16.19
N PHE A 234 3.43 21.13 15.32
CA PHE A 234 4.03 21.08 13.98
C PHE A 234 2.99 21.34 12.90
N GLY A 235 3.22 22.35 12.05
CA GLY A 235 2.44 22.55 10.83
C GLY A 235 2.91 21.60 9.74
N VAL A 236 1.97 20.94 9.06
CA VAL A 236 2.24 20.05 7.93
C VAL A 236 1.28 20.44 6.81
N GLU A 237 1.70 21.38 5.97
CA GLU A 237 0.93 21.80 4.80
C GLU A 237 0.91 20.73 3.70
N ASN A 238 0.09 20.95 2.66
CA ASN A 238 0.07 20.08 1.50
C ASN A 238 1.39 20.21 0.73
N LEU A 239 2.23 19.20 0.84
CA LEU A 239 3.46 19.06 0.07
C LEU A 239 3.18 18.36 -1.28
N SER A 240 4.04 18.59 -2.26
CA SER A 240 3.91 17.99 -3.60
C SER A 240 4.10 16.46 -3.63
N SER A 241 4.74 15.90 -2.60
CA SER A 241 4.85 14.47 -2.39
C SER A 241 4.89 14.16 -0.88
N PRO A 242 4.29 13.01 -0.45
CA PRO A 242 4.37 12.57 0.95
C PRO A 242 5.81 12.29 1.40
N TYR A 243 6.71 11.98 0.48
CA TYR A 243 8.12 11.72 0.77
C TYR A 243 8.90 12.93 1.27
N PHE A 244 8.37 14.15 1.13
CA PHE A 244 8.98 15.36 1.71
C PHE A 244 8.64 15.58 3.18
N VAL A 245 7.67 14.85 3.74
CA VAL A 245 7.22 15.04 5.13
C VAL A 245 8.33 14.76 6.15
N PRO A 246 9.18 13.72 6.06
CA PRO A 246 10.26 13.49 7.01
C PRO A 246 11.24 14.66 7.09
N GLU A 247 11.70 15.17 5.95
CA GLU A 247 12.61 16.35 5.88
C GLU A 247 11.94 17.60 6.43
N HIS A 248 10.66 17.84 6.10
CA HIS A 248 9.86 18.94 6.59
C HIS A 248 9.75 18.94 8.14
N LEU A 249 9.47 17.77 8.73
CA LEU A 249 9.37 17.61 10.18
C LEU A 249 10.73 17.82 10.88
N LEU A 250 11.82 17.31 10.31
CA LEU A 250 13.18 17.57 10.85
C LEU A 250 13.51 19.05 10.83
N ASN A 251 13.26 19.74 9.73
CA ASN A 251 13.49 21.18 9.59
C ASN A 251 12.57 22.01 10.53
N SER A 252 11.46 21.41 10.97
CA SER A 252 10.54 22.02 11.94
C SER A 252 10.92 21.74 13.40
N GLY A 253 12.00 21.01 13.69
CA GLY A 253 12.51 20.75 15.04
C GLY A 253 11.91 19.53 15.73
N ILE A 254 11.28 18.58 15.01
CA ILE A 254 10.71 17.36 15.61
C ILE A 254 11.75 16.52 16.36
N ASN A 255 13.01 16.55 15.92
CA ASN A 255 14.09 15.82 16.57
C ASN A 255 14.27 16.21 18.04
N ASP A 256 14.21 17.50 18.35
CA ASP A 256 14.36 18.01 19.72
C ASP A 256 13.19 17.55 20.60
N THR A 257 11.97 17.60 20.05
CA THR A 257 10.77 17.08 20.73
C THR A 257 10.88 15.59 21.00
N LEU A 258 11.35 14.79 20.04
CA LEU A 258 11.56 13.35 20.23
C LEU A 258 12.59 13.07 21.34
N HIS A 259 13.69 13.83 21.40
CA HIS A 259 14.67 13.71 22.47
C HIS A 259 14.07 14.05 23.85
N GLU A 260 13.29 15.12 23.96
CA GLU A 260 12.61 15.48 25.22
C GLU A 260 11.59 14.43 25.67
N LEU A 261 10.95 13.75 24.73
CA LEU A 261 10.07 12.60 25.02
C LEU A 261 10.85 11.30 25.31
N GLY A 262 12.18 11.38 25.38
CA GLY A 262 13.05 10.28 25.76
C GLY A 262 13.41 9.31 24.64
N PHE A 263 13.18 9.68 23.37
CA PHE A 263 13.63 8.90 22.21
C PHE A 263 15.09 9.26 21.87
N ASN A 264 16.02 8.90 22.76
CA ASN A 264 17.44 9.15 22.56
C ASN A 264 18.05 8.14 21.60
N GLY A 265 18.97 8.60 20.73
CA GLY A 265 19.61 7.76 19.73
C GLY A 265 20.84 8.42 19.11
N LYS A 266 21.30 7.88 17.99
CA LYS A 266 22.35 8.48 17.17
C LYS A 266 21.82 9.79 16.54
N ARG A 267 22.74 10.60 16.01
CA ARG A 267 22.35 11.73 15.15
C ARG A 267 21.53 11.21 13.98
N VAL A 268 20.42 11.90 13.67
CA VAL A 268 19.57 11.58 12.53
C VAL A 268 20.38 11.65 11.24
N ASP A 269 20.34 10.58 10.46
CA ASP A 269 20.95 10.51 9.14
C ASP A 269 19.89 10.05 8.12
N LEU A 270 19.42 10.98 7.31
CA LEU A 270 18.49 10.75 6.19
C LEU A 270 19.15 11.04 4.84
N SER A 271 20.47 10.93 4.72
CA SER A 271 21.21 11.27 3.48
C SER A 271 20.67 10.55 2.24
N GLU A 272 20.46 9.23 2.30
CA GLU A 272 19.89 8.43 1.19
C GLU A 272 18.44 8.88 0.84
N TRP A 273 17.64 9.17 1.88
CA TRP A 273 16.27 9.66 1.69
C TRP A 273 16.24 11.05 1.05
N ILE A 274 17.13 11.93 1.49
CA ILE A 274 17.28 13.30 0.93
C ILE A 274 17.75 13.22 -0.52
N GLU A 275 18.66 12.29 -0.86
CA GLU A 275 19.06 12.07 -2.24
C GLU A 275 17.88 11.63 -3.12
N PHE A 276 17.08 10.67 -2.64
CA PHE A 276 15.87 10.25 -3.33
C PHE A 276 14.89 11.42 -3.51
N THR A 277 14.58 12.18 -2.43
CA THR A 277 13.64 13.32 -2.52
C THR A 277 14.18 14.46 -3.38
N ALA A 278 15.49 14.68 -3.39
CA ALA A 278 16.14 15.62 -4.30
C ALA A 278 15.99 15.20 -5.77
N SER A 279 16.04 13.89 -6.06
CA SER A 279 15.81 13.38 -7.42
C SER A 279 14.39 13.67 -7.90
N LEU A 280 13.39 13.66 -7.01
CA LEU A 280 12.00 14.00 -7.34
C LEU A 280 11.81 15.50 -7.69
N LYS A 281 12.68 16.37 -7.15
CA LYS A 281 12.63 17.83 -7.40
C LYS A 281 13.39 18.27 -8.66
N ARG A 282 14.27 17.40 -9.21
CA ARG A 282 15.06 17.72 -10.41
C ARG A 282 14.15 17.68 -11.65
N GLU A 283 14.48 18.53 -12.62
CA GLU A 283 13.91 18.41 -13.95
C GLU A 283 14.39 17.11 -14.61
N ARG A 284 13.46 16.33 -15.14
CA ARG A 284 13.70 15.01 -15.72
C ARG A 284 13.00 14.90 -17.06
N GLU A 285 13.45 13.99 -17.93
CA GLU A 285 12.78 13.69 -19.17
C GLU A 285 11.38 13.13 -18.90
N LYS A 286 10.36 13.73 -19.51
CA LYS A 286 8.98 13.31 -19.35
C LYS A 286 8.65 12.17 -20.30
N LYS A 287 8.07 11.11 -19.78
CA LYS A 287 7.58 9.97 -20.55
C LYS A 287 6.16 9.64 -20.16
N LYS A 288 5.25 9.55 -21.13
CA LYS A 288 3.86 9.19 -20.88
C LYS A 288 3.71 7.69 -20.73
N VAL A 289 3.17 7.25 -19.61
CA VAL A 289 2.84 5.85 -19.28
C VAL A 289 1.34 5.69 -19.21
N GLY A 290 0.76 4.94 -20.13
CA GLY A 290 -0.66 4.59 -20.12
C GLY A 290 -0.93 3.44 -19.15
N ILE A 291 -1.69 3.68 -18.08
CA ILE A 291 -2.23 2.61 -17.24
C ILE A 291 -3.63 2.29 -17.69
N ILE A 292 -3.80 1.13 -18.33
CA ILE A 292 -5.08 0.72 -18.93
C ILE A 292 -5.73 -0.33 -18.04
N GLY A 293 -6.77 0.08 -17.31
CA GLY A 293 -7.34 -0.75 -16.26
C GLY A 293 -8.82 -0.51 -15.99
N LYS A 294 -9.31 -1.20 -14.97
CA LYS A 294 -10.73 -1.17 -14.53
C LYS A 294 -11.01 -0.10 -13.48
N TYR A 295 -10.07 0.17 -12.59
CA TYR A 295 -10.26 1.02 -11.40
C TYR A 295 -9.60 2.39 -11.54
N VAL A 296 -9.42 2.85 -12.78
CA VAL A 296 -8.66 4.07 -13.13
C VAL A 296 -9.32 5.39 -12.71
N THR A 297 -10.60 5.36 -12.31
CA THR A 297 -11.32 6.55 -11.84
C THR A 297 -11.01 6.91 -10.39
N LEU A 298 -10.48 5.99 -9.60
CA LEU A 298 -10.06 6.21 -8.22
C LEU A 298 -8.56 5.91 -8.10
N LYS A 299 -7.75 6.94 -7.95
CA LYS A 299 -6.27 6.85 -7.88
C LYS A 299 -5.79 5.91 -6.78
N ASP A 300 -6.41 5.95 -5.59
CA ASP A 300 -6.02 5.12 -4.45
C ASP A 300 -6.19 3.61 -4.69
N SER A 301 -6.88 3.18 -5.77
CA SER A 301 -7.00 1.78 -6.15
C SER A 301 -5.71 1.16 -6.70
N TYR A 302 -4.75 1.98 -7.13
CA TYR A 302 -3.47 1.57 -7.72
C TYR A 302 -2.29 2.35 -7.14
N ILE A 303 -2.39 2.73 -5.87
CA ILE A 303 -1.37 3.59 -5.24
C ILE A 303 0.02 2.94 -5.24
N SER A 304 0.13 1.64 -4.99
CA SER A 304 1.42 0.94 -5.02
C SER A 304 2.03 0.91 -6.41
N LEU A 305 1.19 0.84 -7.46
CA LEU A 305 1.66 0.91 -8.84
C LEU A 305 2.19 2.31 -9.19
N GLU A 306 1.44 3.37 -8.85
CA GLU A 306 1.86 4.77 -9.03
C GLU A 306 3.19 5.04 -8.31
N GLU A 307 3.30 4.60 -7.05
CA GLU A 307 4.50 4.73 -6.25
C GLU A 307 5.69 3.94 -6.84
N ALA A 308 5.47 2.71 -7.31
CA ALA A 308 6.54 1.90 -7.92
C ALA A 308 7.10 2.56 -9.19
N ILE A 309 6.24 3.14 -10.01
CA ILE A 309 6.64 3.90 -11.21
C ILE A 309 7.42 5.15 -10.80
N LEU A 310 6.97 5.88 -9.77
CA LEU A 310 7.66 7.06 -9.24
C LEU A 310 9.05 6.71 -8.70
N HIS A 311 9.18 5.62 -7.92
CA HIS A 311 10.47 5.17 -7.38
C HIS A 311 11.46 4.83 -8.50
N ALA A 312 10.99 4.09 -9.50
CA ALA A 312 11.81 3.73 -10.66
C ALA A 312 12.20 4.97 -11.47
N GLY A 313 11.26 5.90 -11.71
CA GLY A 313 11.52 7.16 -12.41
C GLY A 313 12.57 8.02 -11.72
N ALA A 314 12.50 8.13 -10.39
CA ALA A 314 13.52 8.80 -9.59
C ALA A 314 14.92 8.16 -9.77
N LYS A 315 14.97 6.83 -9.86
CA LYS A 315 16.21 6.06 -10.01
C LYS A 315 16.85 6.20 -11.38
N VAL A 316 16.03 6.26 -12.46
CA VAL A 316 16.53 6.30 -13.83
C VAL A 316 16.60 7.71 -14.43
N GLY A 317 16.11 8.74 -13.74
CA GLY A 317 16.10 10.12 -14.22
C GLY A 317 14.99 10.43 -15.21
N ILE A 318 13.89 9.68 -15.16
CA ILE A 318 12.68 9.89 -15.96
C ILE A 318 11.57 10.45 -15.07
N ASP A 319 10.77 11.38 -15.61
CA ASP A 319 9.53 11.88 -15.00
C ASP A 319 8.33 11.20 -15.66
N PRO A 320 7.77 10.13 -15.05
CA PRO A 320 6.67 9.39 -15.63
C PRO A 320 5.36 10.18 -15.50
N GLU A 321 4.80 10.61 -16.63
CA GLU A 321 3.47 11.20 -16.71
C GLU A 321 2.44 10.06 -16.87
N ILE A 322 1.73 9.71 -15.79
CA ILE A 322 0.74 8.64 -15.81
C ILE A 322 -0.55 9.12 -16.45
N GLU A 323 -0.98 8.45 -17.52
CA GLU A 323 -2.29 8.61 -18.13
C GLU A 323 -3.19 7.42 -17.80
N TRP A 324 -4.24 7.69 -17.00
CA TRP A 324 -5.22 6.71 -16.58
C TRP A 324 -6.26 6.50 -17.66
N ILE A 325 -6.32 5.29 -18.25
CA ILE A 325 -7.19 4.98 -19.38
C ILE A 325 -8.16 3.87 -18.98
N SER A 326 -9.46 4.15 -19.09
CA SER A 326 -10.49 3.14 -18.84
C SER A 326 -10.54 2.10 -19.95
N SER A 327 -10.32 0.84 -19.59
CA SER A 327 -10.46 -0.27 -20.55
C SER A 327 -11.87 -0.42 -21.09
N GLU A 328 -12.91 -0.05 -20.33
CA GLU A 328 -14.31 -0.03 -20.80
C GLU A 328 -14.57 1.03 -21.89
N GLU A 329 -13.84 2.15 -21.83
CA GLU A 329 -13.95 3.17 -22.88
C GLU A 329 -13.28 2.70 -24.18
N ILE A 330 -12.17 1.94 -24.09
CA ILE A 330 -11.54 1.32 -25.26
C ILE A 330 -12.47 0.28 -25.91
N GLU A 331 -13.19 -0.53 -25.12
CA GLU A 331 -14.22 -1.44 -25.64
C GLU A 331 -15.31 -0.69 -26.46
N LYS A 332 -15.61 0.55 -26.08
CA LYS A 332 -16.60 1.41 -26.74
C LYS A 332 -16.00 2.18 -27.93
N GLY A 333 -14.75 1.93 -28.31
CA GLY A 333 -14.10 2.52 -29.46
C GLY A 333 -13.24 3.76 -29.19
N LYS A 334 -12.94 4.08 -27.92
CA LYS A 334 -11.96 5.13 -27.60
C LYS A 334 -10.57 4.66 -28.02
N GLU A 335 -9.88 5.48 -28.78
CA GLU A 335 -8.50 5.20 -29.21
C GLU A 335 -7.49 5.42 -28.05
N ILE A 336 -6.43 4.63 -28.04
CA ILE A 336 -5.28 4.84 -27.15
C ILE A 336 -4.50 6.06 -27.70
N PRO A 337 -4.14 7.04 -26.85
CA PRO A 337 -3.38 8.21 -27.29
C PRO A 337 -2.06 7.81 -27.95
N LYS A 338 -1.76 8.42 -29.09
CA LYS A 338 -0.59 8.08 -29.93
C LYS A 338 0.75 8.50 -29.32
N ASP A 339 0.73 9.36 -28.32
CA ASP A 339 1.90 9.90 -27.63
C ASP A 339 2.25 9.12 -26.35
N ILE A 340 1.62 7.95 -26.14
CA ILE A 340 1.98 7.00 -25.09
C ILE A 340 3.31 6.31 -25.44
N HIS A 341 4.27 6.35 -24.51
CA HIS A 341 5.60 5.75 -24.67
C HIS A 341 5.64 4.30 -24.18
N GLY A 342 4.78 3.93 -23.23
CA GLY A 342 4.66 2.57 -22.73
C GLY A 342 3.30 2.34 -22.07
N ILE A 343 2.90 1.07 -22.01
CA ILE A 343 1.59 0.64 -21.48
C ILE A 343 1.79 -0.33 -20.31
N ILE A 344 1.02 -0.12 -19.23
CA ILE A 344 0.89 -1.07 -18.13
C ILE A 344 -0.54 -1.55 -18.07
N ILE A 345 -0.73 -2.89 -18.07
CA ILE A 345 -2.01 -3.53 -17.79
C ILE A 345 -1.95 -4.04 -16.34
N PRO A 346 -2.63 -3.39 -15.39
CA PRO A 346 -2.54 -3.71 -13.97
C PRO A 346 -3.38 -4.93 -13.58
N GLY A 347 -3.24 -5.34 -12.32
CA GLY A 347 -4.11 -6.33 -11.69
C GLY A 347 -5.58 -5.90 -11.61
N GLY A 348 -6.46 -6.86 -11.41
CA GLY A 348 -7.90 -6.64 -11.24
C GLY A 348 -8.71 -7.92 -11.26
N PHE A 349 -10.00 -7.84 -10.95
CA PHE A 349 -10.94 -8.97 -10.88
C PHE A 349 -12.21 -8.70 -11.69
N GLY A 350 -12.89 -9.77 -12.14
CA GLY A 350 -14.20 -9.74 -12.79
C GLY A 350 -14.16 -9.39 -14.28
N LYS A 351 -15.31 -9.49 -14.94
CA LYS A 351 -15.45 -9.48 -16.41
C LYS A 351 -15.32 -8.09 -17.07
N ARG A 352 -15.54 -7.02 -16.32
CA ARG A 352 -15.66 -5.66 -16.85
C ARG A 352 -14.35 -5.21 -17.50
N GLY A 353 -14.39 -4.62 -18.70
CA GLY A 353 -13.23 -4.01 -19.37
C GLY A 353 -12.18 -4.99 -19.91
N ILE A 354 -12.47 -6.29 -19.96
CA ILE A 354 -11.51 -7.32 -20.40
C ILE A 354 -11.17 -7.19 -21.87
N GLU A 355 -12.16 -6.99 -22.74
CA GLU A 355 -11.91 -6.87 -24.18
C GLU A 355 -11.10 -5.62 -24.53
N GLY A 356 -11.34 -4.50 -23.82
CA GLY A 356 -10.52 -3.30 -24.00
C GLY A 356 -9.06 -3.50 -23.56
N MET A 357 -8.80 -4.29 -22.52
CA MET A 357 -7.44 -4.68 -22.16
C MET A 357 -6.79 -5.56 -23.23
N ILE A 358 -7.52 -6.55 -23.79
CA ILE A 358 -7.05 -7.42 -24.87
C ILE A 358 -6.72 -6.57 -26.11
N MET A 359 -7.59 -5.63 -26.48
CA MET A 359 -7.35 -4.69 -27.58
C MET A 359 -6.09 -3.85 -27.35
N SER A 360 -5.86 -3.41 -26.10
CA SER A 360 -4.69 -2.60 -25.73
C SER A 360 -3.38 -3.39 -25.80
N VAL A 361 -3.40 -4.65 -25.37
CA VAL A 361 -2.24 -5.55 -25.50
C VAL A 361 -1.92 -5.81 -26.97
N LYS A 362 -2.95 -6.07 -27.80
CA LYS A 362 -2.77 -6.20 -29.26
C LYS A 362 -2.16 -4.94 -29.86
N TYR A 363 -2.67 -3.76 -29.51
CA TYR A 363 -2.15 -2.48 -29.98
C TYR A 363 -0.67 -2.31 -29.61
N ALA A 364 -0.28 -2.57 -28.36
CA ALA A 364 1.10 -2.47 -27.91
C ALA A 364 2.02 -3.45 -28.68
N ARG A 365 1.62 -4.69 -28.83
CA ARG A 365 2.38 -5.72 -29.54
C ARG A 365 2.60 -5.37 -31.01
N GLU A 366 1.55 -4.94 -31.73
CA GLU A 366 1.61 -4.62 -33.15
C GLU A 366 2.39 -3.32 -33.44
N ASN A 367 2.32 -2.35 -32.54
CA ASN A 367 3.00 -1.05 -32.69
C ASN A 367 4.36 -0.99 -31.98
N LYS A 368 4.86 -2.09 -31.42
CA LYS A 368 6.15 -2.16 -30.70
C LYS A 368 6.26 -1.18 -29.52
N ILE A 369 5.14 -0.94 -28.82
CA ILE A 369 5.08 -0.09 -27.63
C ILE A 369 5.45 -0.94 -26.40
N PRO A 370 6.43 -0.54 -25.58
CA PRO A 370 6.78 -1.23 -24.34
C PRO A 370 5.55 -1.56 -23.49
N LEU A 371 5.42 -2.84 -23.07
CA LEU A 371 4.27 -3.32 -22.33
C LEU A 371 4.67 -4.14 -21.11
N LEU A 372 4.07 -3.81 -19.96
CA LEU A 372 4.13 -4.55 -18.71
C LEU A 372 2.73 -5.02 -18.32
N GLY A 373 2.51 -6.33 -18.21
CA GLY A 373 1.28 -6.91 -17.69
C GLY A 373 1.47 -7.46 -16.27
N ILE A 374 0.64 -7.02 -15.31
CA ILE A 374 0.73 -7.42 -13.90
C ILE A 374 -0.50 -8.23 -13.51
N CYS A 375 -0.32 -9.43 -12.97
CA CYS A 375 -1.35 -10.34 -12.48
C CYS A 375 -2.41 -10.61 -13.56
N LEU A 376 -3.58 -9.95 -13.50
CA LEU A 376 -4.55 -9.97 -14.58
C LEU A 376 -3.91 -9.58 -15.94
N GLY A 377 -2.97 -8.62 -15.92
CA GLY A 377 -2.28 -8.18 -17.13
C GLY A 377 -1.51 -9.29 -17.83
N LEU A 378 -0.83 -10.18 -17.11
CA LEU A 378 -0.25 -11.41 -17.69
C LEU A 378 -1.33 -12.30 -18.32
N GLN A 379 -2.44 -12.49 -17.64
CA GLN A 379 -3.54 -13.33 -18.14
C GLN A 379 -4.12 -12.76 -19.44
N ILE A 380 -4.29 -11.44 -19.51
CA ILE A 380 -4.74 -10.72 -20.72
C ILE A 380 -3.73 -10.86 -21.86
N ILE A 381 -2.42 -10.76 -21.58
CA ILE A 381 -1.36 -11.01 -22.56
C ILE A 381 -1.50 -12.41 -23.17
N ILE A 382 -1.68 -13.42 -22.34
CA ILE A 382 -1.86 -14.81 -22.79
C ILE A 382 -3.13 -14.96 -23.63
N ILE A 383 -4.27 -14.43 -23.19
CA ILE A 383 -5.53 -14.51 -23.93
C ILE A 383 -5.39 -13.81 -25.28
N GLU A 384 -4.81 -12.61 -25.34
CA GLU A 384 -4.57 -11.89 -26.60
C GLU A 384 -3.72 -12.72 -27.56
N PHE A 385 -2.64 -13.29 -27.04
CA PHE A 385 -1.71 -14.09 -27.83
C PHE A 385 -2.38 -15.33 -28.44
N PHE A 386 -3.15 -16.09 -27.64
CA PHE A 386 -3.90 -17.22 -28.15
C PHE A 386 -4.95 -16.83 -29.18
N ARG A 387 -5.65 -15.72 -29.02
CA ARG A 387 -6.66 -15.23 -29.97
C ARG A 387 -6.07 -14.75 -31.27
N ASN A 388 -4.99 -13.99 -31.23
CA ASN A 388 -4.50 -13.24 -32.38
C ASN A 388 -3.20 -13.80 -33.02
N ARG A 389 -2.45 -14.64 -32.29
CA ARG A 389 -1.23 -15.29 -32.82
C ARG A 389 -1.46 -16.77 -33.09
N VAL A 390 -2.06 -17.49 -32.15
CA VAL A 390 -2.39 -18.94 -32.31
C VAL A 390 -3.66 -19.13 -33.14
N GLY A 391 -4.61 -18.18 -33.09
CA GLY A 391 -5.84 -18.18 -33.89
C GLY A 391 -7.06 -18.79 -33.18
N TRP A 392 -6.98 -19.09 -31.89
CA TRP A 392 -8.11 -19.63 -31.10
C TRP A 392 -8.96 -18.46 -30.57
N LYS A 393 -9.90 -18.02 -31.38
CA LYS A 393 -10.68 -16.79 -31.14
C LYS A 393 -11.51 -16.79 -29.87
N ASP A 394 -11.87 -17.95 -29.35
CA ASP A 394 -12.60 -18.15 -28.11
C ASP A 394 -11.71 -18.42 -26.89
N ALA A 395 -10.38 -18.37 -27.04
CA ALA A 395 -9.47 -18.50 -25.91
C ALA A 395 -9.79 -17.46 -24.81
N HIS A 396 -9.99 -17.94 -23.58
CA HIS A 396 -10.40 -17.08 -22.48
C HIS A 396 -9.96 -17.62 -21.10
N SER A 397 -10.31 -16.86 -20.07
CA SER A 397 -10.25 -17.30 -18.68
C SER A 397 -11.60 -17.87 -18.25
N THR A 398 -11.60 -18.96 -17.47
CA THR A 398 -12.82 -19.50 -16.85
C THR A 398 -13.42 -18.55 -15.78
N GLU A 399 -12.69 -17.51 -15.36
CA GLU A 399 -13.23 -16.42 -14.55
C GLU A 399 -14.28 -15.61 -15.31
N PHE A 400 -14.06 -15.39 -16.62
CA PHE A 400 -14.87 -14.49 -17.44
C PHE A 400 -15.88 -15.23 -18.30
N ASP A 401 -15.49 -16.39 -18.82
CA ASP A 401 -16.32 -17.29 -19.62
C ASP A 401 -16.08 -18.74 -19.18
N LYS A 402 -17.05 -19.30 -18.44
CA LYS A 402 -16.98 -20.68 -17.93
C LYS A 402 -17.13 -21.74 -19.02
N ASP A 403 -17.70 -21.36 -20.15
CA ASP A 403 -18.07 -22.27 -21.26
C ASP A 403 -17.07 -22.20 -22.43
N THR A 404 -15.97 -21.43 -22.27
CA THR A 404 -14.93 -21.34 -23.31
C THR A 404 -14.36 -22.70 -23.65
N SER A 405 -14.23 -23.01 -24.95
CA SER A 405 -13.62 -24.28 -25.41
C SER A 405 -12.09 -24.29 -25.27
N HIS A 406 -11.48 -23.11 -25.09
CA HIS A 406 -10.03 -22.96 -24.85
C HIS A 406 -9.74 -22.17 -23.55
N PRO A 407 -9.90 -22.83 -22.38
CA PRO A 407 -9.62 -22.19 -21.08
C PRO A 407 -8.10 -22.07 -20.85
N VAL A 408 -7.50 -21.11 -21.54
CA VAL A 408 -6.03 -20.86 -21.44
C VAL A 408 -5.63 -20.29 -20.08
N ILE A 409 -6.58 -19.65 -19.37
CA ILE A 409 -6.46 -19.25 -17.97
C ILE A 409 -7.55 -20.00 -17.18
N ASP A 410 -7.16 -20.70 -16.13
CA ASP A 410 -8.08 -21.52 -15.33
C ASP A 410 -7.76 -21.40 -13.83
N LEU A 411 -8.67 -21.88 -12.98
CA LEU A 411 -8.48 -21.94 -11.54
C LEU A 411 -7.21 -22.72 -11.17
N LEU A 412 -6.46 -22.18 -10.23
CA LEU A 412 -5.42 -22.93 -9.54
C LEU A 412 -6.00 -24.22 -8.96
N SER A 413 -5.25 -25.33 -9.04
CA SER A 413 -5.69 -26.61 -8.49
C SER A 413 -6.09 -26.54 -7.01
N SER A 414 -5.35 -25.74 -6.24
CA SER A 414 -5.62 -25.47 -4.83
C SER A 414 -6.90 -24.66 -4.56
N GLN A 415 -7.50 -24.07 -5.59
CA GLN A 415 -8.70 -23.20 -5.46
C GLN A 415 -10.01 -23.89 -5.84
N ARG A 416 -9.96 -25.14 -6.33
CA ARG A 416 -11.16 -25.85 -6.88
C ARG A 416 -12.16 -26.31 -5.83
N GLU A 417 -11.76 -26.45 -4.57
CA GLU A 417 -12.59 -26.97 -3.47
C GLU A 417 -12.94 -25.91 -2.41
N ILE A 418 -12.73 -24.61 -2.72
CA ILE A 418 -12.93 -23.54 -1.75
C ILE A 418 -14.35 -22.99 -1.82
N GLU A 419 -15.10 -23.10 -0.70
CA GLU A 419 -16.45 -22.54 -0.53
C GLU A 419 -16.44 -21.07 -0.07
N MET A 420 -15.50 -20.68 0.77
CA MET A 420 -15.38 -19.30 1.30
C MET A 420 -14.41 -18.47 0.47
N LEU A 421 -14.82 -17.26 0.10
CA LEU A 421 -14.04 -16.39 -0.80
C LEU A 421 -12.96 -15.55 -0.10
N GLY A 422 -13.11 -15.20 1.18
CA GLY A 422 -12.17 -14.36 1.92
C GLY A 422 -10.90 -15.11 2.34
N GLY A 423 -9.71 -14.52 2.11
CA GLY A 423 -8.42 -15.04 2.58
C GLY A 423 -7.98 -16.39 1.96
N THR A 424 -8.56 -16.78 0.82
CA THR A 424 -8.34 -18.11 0.23
C THR A 424 -7.58 -18.10 -1.10
N MET A 425 -7.20 -16.93 -1.62
CA MET A 425 -6.37 -16.79 -2.81
C MET A 425 -4.93 -17.29 -2.55
N ARG A 426 -4.16 -17.46 -3.61
CA ARG A 426 -2.69 -17.52 -3.48
C ARG A 426 -2.21 -16.14 -3.08
N LEU A 427 -1.72 -16.02 -1.85
CA LEU A 427 -1.34 -14.76 -1.19
C LEU A 427 0.09 -14.78 -0.69
N GLY A 428 0.76 -13.62 -0.75
CA GLY A 428 2.09 -13.41 -0.20
C GLY A 428 3.22 -13.84 -1.11
N GLU A 429 4.43 -13.87 -0.56
CA GLU A 429 5.63 -14.16 -1.32
C GLU A 429 5.69 -15.61 -1.80
N GLY A 430 5.99 -15.78 -3.10
CA GLY A 430 6.34 -17.04 -3.73
C GLY A 430 7.72 -16.99 -4.35
N GLU A 431 8.44 -18.12 -4.35
CA GLU A 431 9.69 -18.26 -5.08
C GLU A 431 9.42 -18.52 -6.56
N ILE A 432 10.13 -17.77 -7.42
CA ILE A 432 10.04 -17.84 -8.87
C ILE A 432 11.44 -18.13 -9.40
N ILE A 433 11.54 -19.22 -10.17
CA ILE A 433 12.78 -19.63 -10.85
C ILE A 433 12.78 -18.97 -12.23
N ILE A 434 13.82 -18.21 -12.51
CA ILE A 434 14.00 -17.46 -13.76
C ILE A 434 14.79 -18.31 -14.75
N GLU A 435 14.34 -18.31 -16.01
CA GLU A 435 14.96 -19.03 -17.11
C GLU A 435 16.23 -18.29 -17.60
N GLU A 436 17.30 -19.04 -17.86
CA GLU A 436 18.57 -18.49 -18.32
C GLU A 436 18.47 -17.91 -19.75
N GLY A 437 19.10 -16.74 -19.99
CA GLY A 437 19.06 -16.04 -21.27
C GLY A 437 17.73 -15.32 -21.55
N SER A 438 16.87 -15.14 -20.55
CA SER A 438 15.60 -14.42 -20.65
C SER A 438 15.77 -12.92 -20.34
N LEU A 439 14.80 -12.10 -20.79
CA LEU A 439 14.70 -10.69 -20.37
C LEU A 439 14.51 -10.59 -18.85
N ALA A 440 13.77 -11.53 -18.24
CA ALA A 440 13.60 -11.57 -16.81
C ALA A 440 14.94 -11.74 -16.07
N GLU A 441 15.89 -12.59 -16.59
CA GLU A 441 17.22 -12.73 -16.00
C GLU A 441 18.04 -11.43 -16.13
N GLU A 442 17.95 -10.75 -17.27
CA GLU A 442 18.63 -9.45 -17.48
C GLU A 442 18.11 -8.38 -16.50
N ILE A 443 16.82 -8.40 -16.20
CA ILE A 443 16.15 -7.46 -15.28
C ILE A 443 16.55 -7.72 -13.84
N TYR A 444 16.35 -8.94 -13.35
CA TYR A 444 16.51 -9.30 -11.94
C TYR A 444 17.95 -9.70 -11.57
N LYS A 445 18.76 -10.11 -12.53
CA LYS A 445 20.18 -10.51 -12.36
C LYS A 445 20.39 -11.63 -11.32
N THR A 446 19.41 -12.51 -11.22
CA THR A 446 19.41 -13.66 -10.32
C THR A 446 18.56 -14.79 -10.89
N LYS A 447 18.86 -16.04 -10.51
CA LYS A 447 18.09 -17.22 -10.94
C LYS A 447 16.82 -17.47 -10.12
N VAL A 448 16.67 -16.83 -8.97
CA VAL A 448 15.51 -17.00 -8.09
C VAL A 448 15.14 -15.64 -7.51
N ILE A 449 13.86 -15.29 -7.62
CA ILE A 449 13.28 -14.10 -7.00
C ILE A 449 12.16 -14.50 -6.06
N ARG A 450 11.77 -13.55 -5.20
CA ARG A 450 10.59 -13.66 -4.33
C ARG A 450 9.70 -12.46 -4.55
N GLU A 451 8.46 -12.72 -4.98
CA GLU A 451 7.48 -11.68 -5.25
C GLU A 451 6.11 -12.07 -4.70
N ARG A 452 5.25 -11.07 -4.47
CA ARG A 452 3.96 -11.25 -3.79
C ARG A 452 2.85 -11.56 -4.79
N HIS A 453 1.98 -12.48 -4.41
CA HIS A 453 0.84 -12.94 -5.21
C HIS A 453 -0.48 -12.52 -4.57
N ARG A 454 -1.49 -12.30 -5.43
CA ARG A 454 -2.90 -12.12 -5.05
C ARG A 454 -3.79 -12.56 -6.21
N HIS A 455 -3.97 -13.86 -6.39
CA HIS A 455 -4.77 -14.39 -7.51
C HIS A 455 -5.35 -15.78 -7.22
N ARG A 456 -6.42 -16.15 -7.97
CA ARG A 456 -7.05 -17.47 -7.98
C ARG A 456 -6.79 -18.21 -9.28
N TYR A 457 -6.66 -17.48 -10.38
CA TYR A 457 -6.51 -17.99 -11.73
C TYR A 457 -5.07 -17.92 -12.18
N THR A 458 -4.67 -18.86 -13.02
CA THR A 458 -3.32 -18.98 -13.57
C THR A 458 -3.35 -19.56 -14.97
N PHE A 459 -2.23 -19.53 -15.68
CA PHE A 459 -2.11 -20.17 -16.98
C PHE A 459 -2.33 -21.68 -16.88
N ASN A 460 -3.16 -22.21 -17.78
CA ASN A 460 -3.43 -23.64 -17.87
C ASN A 460 -2.28 -24.35 -18.61
N LEU A 461 -1.52 -25.15 -17.88
CA LEU A 461 -0.31 -25.82 -18.39
C LEU A 461 -0.58 -26.79 -19.56
N SER A 462 -1.83 -27.22 -19.78
CA SER A 462 -2.20 -28.04 -20.94
C SER A 462 -1.92 -27.34 -22.28
N TYR A 463 -1.85 -26.03 -22.28
CA TYR A 463 -1.59 -25.19 -23.46
C TYR A 463 -0.13 -24.73 -23.61
N LEU A 464 0.78 -25.23 -22.77
CA LEU A 464 2.17 -24.76 -22.70
C LEU A 464 2.93 -24.89 -24.04
N ASN A 465 2.71 -25.98 -24.77
CA ASN A 465 3.40 -26.23 -26.05
C ASN A 465 2.99 -25.17 -27.09
N ALA A 466 1.74 -24.75 -27.11
CA ALA A 466 1.26 -23.74 -28.05
C ALA A 466 1.91 -22.36 -27.82
N LEU A 467 2.32 -22.00 -26.60
CA LEU A 467 3.07 -20.77 -26.38
C LEU A 467 4.42 -20.80 -27.10
N LYS A 468 5.18 -21.90 -26.96
CA LYS A 468 6.51 -22.05 -27.55
C LYS A 468 6.50 -22.05 -29.07
N ASP A 469 5.50 -22.69 -29.67
CA ASP A 469 5.38 -22.81 -31.13
C ASP A 469 5.16 -21.46 -31.83
N TYR A 470 4.69 -20.44 -31.09
CA TYR A 470 4.35 -19.11 -31.62
C TYR A 470 5.16 -17.95 -31.03
N GLU A 471 6.37 -18.21 -30.48
CA GLU A 471 7.35 -17.21 -30.03
C GLU A 471 6.96 -16.42 -28.76
N MET A 472 6.18 -17.01 -27.87
CA MET A 472 6.02 -16.51 -26.50
C MET A 472 6.80 -17.43 -25.55
N ASP A 473 7.79 -16.87 -24.89
CA ASP A 473 8.63 -17.59 -23.93
C ASP A 473 8.05 -17.52 -22.52
N VAL A 474 8.18 -18.63 -21.79
CA VAL A 474 7.96 -18.67 -20.35
C VAL A 474 9.32 -18.48 -19.68
N SER A 475 9.56 -17.31 -19.12
CA SER A 475 10.83 -16.90 -18.52
C SER A 475 10.86 -16.99 -16.99
N GLY A 476 9.72 -17.31 -16.35
CA GLY A 476 9.68 -17.55 -14.91
C GLY A 476 8.62 -18.60 -14.54
N ARG A 477 8.98 -19.46 -13.57
CA ARG A 477 8.10 -20.50 -13.03
C ARG A 477 8.14 -20.56 -11.52
N SER A 478 7.02 -20.90 -10.89
CA SER A 478 7.01 -21.30 -9.49
C SER A 478 7.76 -22.63 -9.28
N ARG A 479 8.08 -22.99 -8.05
CA ARG A 479 8.66 -24.32 -7.72
C ARG A 479 7.72 -25.47 -8.11
N GLN A 480 6.41 -25.21 -8.19
CA GLN A 480 5.39 -26.17 -8.60
C GLN A 480 5.25 -26.24 -10.14
N GLY A 481 5.99 -25.41 -10.89
CA GLY A 481 6.00 -25.37 -12.35
C GLY A 481 4.96 -24.46 -12.97
N GLU A 482 4.20 -23.71 -12.18
CA GLU A 482 3.23 -22.72 -12.68
C GLU A 482 3.95 -21.59 -13.44
N VAL A 483 3.31 -21.06 -14.47
CA VAL A 483 3.86 -19.95 -15.26
C VAL A 483 3.70 -18.64 -14.47
N GLU A 484 4.82 -18.00 -14.22
CA GLU A 484 4.90 -16.77 -13.44
C GLU A 484 5.32 -15.56 -14.28
N ILE A 485 6.11 -15.78 -15.35
CA ILE A 485 6.57 -14.73 -16.25
C ILE A 485 6.48 -15.24 -17.69
N VAL A 486 5.93 -14.41 -18.58
CA VAL A 486 5.96 -14.61 -20.04
C VAL A 486 6.56 -13.38 -20.72
N GLU A 487 7.24 -13.59 -21.86
CA GLU A 487 7.87 -12.51 -22.62
C GLU A 487 7.86 -12.79 -24.12
N ILE A 488 8.00 -11.72 -24.94
CA ILE A 488 8.19 -11.80 -26.39
C ILE A 488 9.56 -11.21 -26.75
N LYS A 489 10.49 -12.05 -27.23
CA LYS A 489 11.89 -11.67 -27.50
C LYS A 489 12.06 -10.60 -28.57
N ASN A 490 11.26 -10.65 -29.63
CA ASN A 490 11.38 -9.73 -30.77
C ASN A 490 10.58 -8.42 -30.58
N HIS A 491 10.43 -7.97 -29.32
CA HIS A 491 9.78 -6.74 -28.96
C HIS A 491 10.72 -5.88 -28.08
N PRO A 492 10.70 -4.55 -28.15
CA PRO A 492 11.58 -3.69 -27.34
C PRO A 492 11.47 -3.98 -25.84
N PHE A 493 10.26 -4.15 -25.33
CA PHE A 493 9.96 -4.60 -23.98
C PHE A 493 8.53 -5.14 -23.95
N PHE A 494 8.36 -6.42 -23.70
CA PHE A 494 7.03 -7.03 -23.61
C PHE A 494 7.08 -8.18 -22.61
N ILE A 495 6.58 -7.92 -21.42
CA ILE A 495 6.64 -8.88 -20.30
C ILE A 495 5.35 -8.88 -19.51
N GLY A 496 4.90 -10.07 -19.14
CA GLY A 496 3.78 -10.27 -18.22
C GLY A 496 4.23 -11.05 -16.99
N VAL A 497 3.79 -10.63 -15.81
CA VAL A 497 4.09 -11.27 -14.52
C VAL A 497 2.82 -11.60 -13.76
N GLN A 498 2.72 -12.80 -13.15
CA GLN A 498 1.55 -13.23 -12.38
C GLN A 498 1.52 -12.62 -10.97
N PHE A 499 2.65 -12.27 -10.45
CA PHE A 499 2.84 -11.60 -9.17
C PHE A 499 2.67 -10.07 -9.25
N HIS A 500 2.74 -9.41 -8.11
CA HIS A 500 2.57 -7.97 -7.94
C HIS A 500 3.88 -7.29 -7.54
N PRO A 501 4.77 -6.90 -8.49
CA PRO A 501 6.06 -6.28 -8.21
C PRO A 501 5.92 -4.88 -7.58
N GLU A 502 4.75 -4.24 -7.73
CA GLU A 502 4.45 -2.94 -7.12
C GLU A 502 4.47 -3.00 -5.59
N PHE A 503 4.10 -4.13 -4.98
CA PHE A 503 4.10 -4.27 -3.52
C PHE A 503 5.49 -4.39 -2.91
N SER A 504 6.48 -4.81 -3.68
CA SER A 504 7.88 -4.93 -3.22
C SER A 504 8.71 -3.67 -3.47
N SER A 505 8.22 -2.73 -4.31
CA SER A 505 8.95 -1.50 -4.66
C SER A 505 9.00 -0.49 -3.51
N LYS A 506 10.18 0.05 -3.23
CA LYS A 506 10.41 1.04 -2.18
C LYS A 506 11.28 2.20 -2.70
N PRO A 507 11.19 3.41 -2.11
CA PRO A 507 11.98 4.58 -2.54
C PRO A 507 13.48 4.31 -2.67
N LEU A 508 14.06 3.64 -1.66
CA LEU A 508 15.48 3.34 -1.61
C LEU A 508 15.84 2.01 -2.29
N ASN A 509 14.85 1.21 -2.65
CA ASN A 509 15.01 -0.08 -3.34
C ASN A 509 13.87 -0.28 -4.35
N PRO A 510 13.83 0.50 -5.45
CA PRO A 510 12.82 0.34 -6.49
C PRO A 510 12.88 -1.05 -7.13
N ASN A 511 11.69 -1.63 -7.43
CA ASN A 511 11.66 -2.94 -8.06
C ASN A 511 12.30 -2.92 -9.46
N PRO A 512 13.20 -3.87 -9.79
CA PRO A 512 13.95 -3.90 -11.04
C PRO A 512 13.08 -3.91 -12.31
N LEU A 513 11.88 -4.49 -12.24
CA LEU A 513 10.98 -4.59 -13.38
C LEU A 513 10.50 -3.21 -13.84
N PHE A 514 10.12 -2.31 -12.90
CA PHE A 514 9.73 -0.94 -13.23
C PHE A 514 10.93 -0.10 -13.70
N ILE A 515 12.11 -0.33 -13.11
CA ILE A 515 13.36 0.32 -13.59
C ILE A 515 13.62 -0.03 -15.05
N SER A 516 13.52 -1.32 -15.40
CA SER A 516 13.74 -1.79 -16.77
C SER A 516 12.65 -1.29 -17.72
N PHE A 517 11.38 -1.34 -17.32
CA PHE A 517 10.27 -0.82 -18.13
C PHE A 517 10.51 0.64 -18.51
N LEU A 518 10.80 1.52 -17.54
CA LEU A 518 11.03 2.95 -17.82
C LEU A 518 12.24 3.22 -18.69
N LYS A 519 13.29 2.40 -18.63
CA LYS A 519 14.46 2.54 -19.51
C LYS A 519 14.18 2.22 -20.98
N HIS A 520 13.11 1.50 -21.25
CA HIS A 520 12.71 1.16 -22.62
C HIS A 520 11.67 2.11 -23.22
N LEU A 521 11.25 3.16 -22.48
CA LEU A 521 10.39 4.22 -22.98
C LEU A 521 11.20 5.22 -23.80
#